data_7e8509fa766e88fbcab2014ac25fafa3
#
_entry.id   7e8509fa766e88fbcab2014ac25fafa3
#
_cell.length_a   1.000
_cell.length_b   1.000
_cell.length_c   1.000
_cell.angle_alpha   90.00
_cell.angle_beta   90.00
_cell.angle_gamma   90.00
#
_symmetry.space_group_name_H-M   'P 1'
#
loop_
_entity.id
_entity.type
_entity.pdbx_description
1 polymer ?
#
loop_
_entity_poly.entity_id
_entity_poly.type
_entity_poly.pdbx_seq_one_letter_code
_entity_poly.pdbx_strand_id
1 'polypeptide(L)'
;MKNYNAVIAKADVHFFPELSISQIELTLRYQMGNALFRVPMNEDSMCSILKLFRKDSIYDLNGQYCRMSMDETTGQVDSIMNIIYDEMGAIQDNPVA
;
A
#
# COMPACT_ATOMS: atom_id res chain seq x y z
N MET A 1 -15.09 6.81 6.07
CA MET A 1 -14.04 5.82 5.74
C MET A 1 -14.66 4.48 5.50
N LYS A 2 -14.32 3.83 4.41
CA LYS A 2 -14.92 2.54 4.07
C LYS A 2 -13.84 1.51 3.78
N ASN A 3 -14.07 0.27 4.21
CA ASN A 3 -13.15 -0.83 4.04
C ASN A 3 -13.52 -1.67 2.82
N TYR A 4 -12.50 -2.06 2.07
CA TYR A 4 -12.65 -2.93 0.91
C TYR A 4 -11.63 -4.03 0.96
N ASN A 5 -12.02 -5.22 0.56
CA ASN A 5 -11.06 -6.27 0.30
C ASN A 5 -10.42 -6.03 -1.06
N ALA A 6 -9.13 -6.22 -1.12
CA ALA A 6 -8.36 -5.95 -2.33
C ALA A 6 -7.24 -6.95 -2.50
N VAL A 7 -6.63 -6.93 -3.67
CA VAL A 7 -5.41 -7.70 -3.94
C VAL A 7 -4.33 -6.73 -4.41
N ILE A 8 -3.11 -6.95 -3.95
CA ILE A 8 -1.98 -6.17 -4.43
C ILE A 8 -1.66 -6.66 -5.83
N ALA A 9 -2.09 -5.90 -6.82
CA ALA A 9 -1.89 -6.26 -8.22
C ALA A 9 -0.47 -5.96 -8.69
N LYS A 10 0.16 -4.96 -8.08
CA LYS A 10 1.53 -4.55 -8.43
C LYS A 10 2.19 -3.86 -7.25
N ALA A 11 3.44 -4.17 -7.00
CA ALA A 11 4.27 -3.48 -6.02
C ALA A 11 5.50 -2.95 -6.76
N ASP A 12 5.78 -1.67 -6.60
CA ASP A 12 6.85 -1.02 -7.36
C ASP A 12 7.48 0.10 -6.53
N VAL A 13 8.62 0.58 -7.00
CA VAL A 13 9.27 1.77 -6.45
C VAL A 13 9.23 2.85 -7.52
N HIS A 14 8.67 3.99 -7.15
CA HIS A 14 8.55 5.12 -8.05
C HIS A 14 9.45 6.27 -7.58
N PHE A 15 10.30 6.75 -8.48
CA PHE A 15 11.19 7.87 -8.19
C PHE A 15 10.63 9.16 -8.77
N PHE A 16 10.61 10.20 -7.94
CA PHE A 16 10.18 11.54 -8.34
C PHE A 16 11.43 12.44 -8.44
N PRO A 17 12.00 12.60 -9.64
CA PRO A 17 13.27 13.34 -9.77
C PRO A 17 13.16 14.80 -9.34
N GLU A 18 12.02 15.41 -9.54
CA GLU A 18 11.78 16.82 -9.16
C GLU A 18 11.89 17.04 -7.67
N LEU A 19 11.56 16.03 -6.88
CA LEU A 19 11.59 16.10 -5.43
C LEU A 19 12.76 15.32 -4.83
N SER A 20 13.49 14.60 -5.67
CA SER A 20 14.60 13.72 -5.27
C SER A 20 14.17 12.71 -4.21
N ILE A 21 12.97 12.17 -4.33
CA ILE A 21 12.45 11.17 -3.42
C ILE A 21 11.94 9.95 -4.17
N SER A 22 11.93 8.83 -3.46
CA SER A 22 11.35 7.59 -3.97
C SER A 22 10.21 7.15 -3.05
N GLN A 23 9.21 6.53 -3.65
CA GLN A 23 8.07 5.96 -2.91
C GLN A 23 7.88 4.50 -3.29
N ILE A 24 7.43 3.71 -2.32
CA ILE A 24 6.88 2.39 -2.58
C ILE A 24 5.43 2.61 -2.99
N GLU A 25 5.04 2.08 -4.13
CA GLU A 25 3.70 2.23 -4.64
C GLU A 25 3.07 0.86 -4.82
N LEU A 26 1.94 0.66 -4.16
CA LEU A 26 1.15 -0.56 -4.30
C LEU A 26 -0.10 -0.23 -5.08
N THR A 27 -0.34 -0.97 -6.15
CA THR A 27 -1.59 -0.89 -6.88
C THR A 27 -2.53 -1.94 -6.31
N LEU A 28 -3.64 -1.48 -5.76
CA LEU A 28 -4.63 -2.33 -5.09
C LEU A 28 -5.83 -2.48 -6.00
N ARG A 29 -6.14 -3.70 -6.40
CA ARG A 29 -7.31 -3.99 -7.22
C ARG A 29 -8.44 -4.45 -6.33
N TYR A 30 -9.60 -3.82 -6.48
CA TYR A 30 -10.80 -4.15 -5.75
C TYR A 30 -12.01 -4.09 -6.69
N GLN A 31 -13.22 -4.32 -6.15
CA GLN A 31 -14.41 -4.48 -7.00
C GLN A 31 -14.73 -3.25 -7.89
N MET A 32 -14.32 -2.07 -7.48
CA MET A 32 -14.62 -0.84 -8.21
C MET A 32 -13.45 -0.34 -9.07
N GLY A 33 -12.39 -1.11 -9.19
CA GLY A 33 -11.23 -0.73 -9.99
C GLY A 33 -9.91 -0.85 -9.25
N ASN A 34 -9.07 0.14 -9.45
CA ASN A 34 -7.74 0.17 -8.83
C ASN A 34 -7.59 1.40 -7.94
N ALA A 35 -6.84 1.23 -6.87
CA ALA A 35 -6.46 2.33 -5.98
C ALA A 35 -4.95 2.27 -5.75
N LEU A 36 -4.36 3.39 -5.39
CA LEU A 36 -2.93 3.48 -5.12
C LEU A 36 -2.68 3.71 -3.65
N PHE A 37 -1.72 2.97 -3.10
CA PHE A 37 -1.23 3.16 -1.73
C PHE A 37 0.26 3.46 -1.81
N ARG A 38 0.68 4.59 -1.29
CA ARG A 38 2.07 5.06 -1.38
C ARG A 38 2.63 5.33 0.00
N VAL A 39 3.88 4.94 0.19
CA VAL A 39 4.65 5.27 1.39
C VAL A 39 6.05 5.66 0.98
N PRO A 40 6.77 6.46 1.80
CA PRO A 40 8.16 6.77 1.50
C PRO A 40 9.01 5.52 1.38
N MET A 41 9.95 5.53 0.44
CA MET A 41 10.92 4.46 0.29
C MET A 41 12.03 4.66 1.31
N ASN A 42 11.82 4.18 2.52
CA ASN A 42 12.81 4.19 3.57
C ASN A 42 12.76 2.88 4.34
N GLU A 43 13.73 2.70 5.22
CA GLU A 43 13.86 1.45 5.96
C GLU A 43 12.61 1.14 6.81
N ASP A 44 12.09 2.12 7.51
CA ASP A 44 10.95 1.93 8.39
C ASP A 44 9.69 1.53 7.62
N SER A 45 9.39 2.23 6.54
CA SER A 45 8.23 1.91 5.70
C SER A 45 8.36 0.56 5.03
N MET A 46 9.55 0.25 4.52
CA MET A 46 9.83 -1.03 3.90
C MET A 46 9.64 -2.16 4.90
N CYS A 47 10.24 -2.04 6.08
CA CYS A 47 10.12 -3.06 7.12
C CYS A 47 8.67 -3.24 7.57
N SER A 48 7.94 -2.14 7.74
CA SER A 48 6.55 -2.20 8.18
C SER A 48 5.68 -2.99 7.20
N ILE A 49 5.81 -2.71 5.91
CA ILE A 49 5.03 -3.39 4.89
C ILE A 49 5.41 -4.86 4.79
N LEU A 50 6.70 -5.16 4.76
CA LEU A 50 7.16 -6.54 4.64
C LEU A 50 6.76 -7.38 5.85
N LYS A 51 6.86 -6.82 7.05
CA LYS A 51 6.43 -7.51 8.27
C LYS A 51 4.93 -7.74 8.28
N LEU A 52 4.15 -6.76 7.82
CA LEU A 52 2.70 -6.89 7.77
C LEU A 52 2.26 -8.11 6.97
N PHE A 53 2.89 -8.34 5.82
CA PHE A 53 2.54 -9.44 4.93
C PHE A 53 3.47 -10.65 5.06
N ARG A 54 4.45 -10.59 5.96
CA ARG A 54 5.43 -11.67 6.23
C ARG A 54 6.17 -12.08 4.97
N LYS A 55 6.65 -11.09 4.23
CA LYS A 55 7.41 -11.27 2.99
C LYS A 55 8.82 -10.69 3.13
N ASP A 56 9.71 -11.15 2.26
CA ASP A 56 11.11 -10.73 2.27
C ASP A 56 11.41 -9.64 1.25
N SER A 57 10.56 -9.49 0.25
CA SER A 57 10.75 -8.52 -0.83
C SER A 57 9.43 -7.88 -1.21
N ILE A 58 9.45 -6.60 -1.60
CA ILE A 58 8.24 -5.91 -2.06
C ILE A 58 7.65 -6.57 -3.30
N TYR A 59 8.47 -7.19 -4.13
CA TYR A 59 7.98 -7.87 -5.33
C TYR A 59 7.22 -9.16 -5.00
N ASP A 60 7.43 -9.71 -3.82
CA ASP A 60 6.66 -10.86 -3.34
C ASP A 60 5.26 -10.48 -2.88
N LEU A 61 4.96 -9.19 -2.80
CA LEU A 61 3.63 -8.71 -2.42
C LEU A 61 2.60 -8.85 -3.54
N ASN A 62 3.03 -9.06 -4.77
CA ASN A 62 2.11 -9.26 -5.88
C ASN A 62 1.20 -10.44 -5.62
N GLY A 63 -0.10 -10.23 -5.75
CA GLY A 63 -1.10 -11.26 -5.50
C GLY A 63 -1.51 -11.40 -4.04
N GLN A 64 -0.90 -10.66 -3.13
CA GLN A 64 -1.23 -10.70 -1.72
C GLN A 64 -2.60 -10.04 -1.46
N TYR A 65 -3.46 -10.73 -0.74
CA TYR A 65 -4.75 -10.17 -0.34
C TYR A 65 -4.58 -9.23 0.83
N CYS A 66 -5.35 -8.15 0.81
CA CYS A 66 -5.35 -7.17 1.88
C CYS A 66 -6.72 -6.55 2.03
N ARG A 67 -6.89 -5.79 3.10
CA ARG A 67 -8.06 -4.94 3.30
C ARG A 67 -7.57 -3.51 3.34
N MET A 68 -8.20 -2.64 2.56
CA MET A 68 -7.86 -1.24 2.55
C MET A 68 -8.97 -0.40 3.14
N SER A 69 -8.59 0.69 3.80
CA SER A 69 -9.50 1.72 4.26
C SER A 69 -9.34 2.92 3.35
N MET A 70 -10.42 3.39 2.76
CA MET A 70 -10.39 4.41 1.74
C MET A 70 -11.41 5.51 2.02
N ASP A 71 -11.00 6.75 1.75
CA ASP A 71 -11.91 7.88 1.73
C ASP A 71 -12.64 7.88 0.40
N GLU A 72 -13.95 7.64 0.43
CA GLU A 72 -14.76 7.56 -0.79
C GLU A 72 -14.87 8.90 -1.52
N THR A 73 -14.73 10.01 -0.81
CA THR A 73 -14.82 11.34 -1.40
C THR A 73 -13.61 11.64 -2.29
N THR A 74 -12.43 11.30 -1.83
CA THR A 74 -11.17 11.58 -2.55
C THR A 74 -10.64 10.39 -3.29
N GLY A 75 -11.09 9.18 -2.96
CA GLY A 75 -10.56 7.94 -3.52
C GLY A 75 -9.19 7.57 -2.96
N GLN A 76 -8.76 8.23 -1.90
CA GLN A 76 -7.45 8.02 -1.33
C GLN A 76 -7.46 6.91 -0.29
N VAL A 77 -6.49 6.00 -0.39
CA VAL A 77 -6.33 4.91 0.58
C VAL A 77 -5.62 5.44 1.82
N ASP A 78 -6.22 5.25 2.98
CA ASP A 78 -5.63 5.68 4.25
C ASP A 78 -4.73 4.64 4.86
N SER A 79 -5.14 3.38 4.79
CA SER A 79 -4.39 2.30 5.42
C SER A 79 -4.67 0.98 4.73
N ILE A 80 -3.78 0.03 4.92
CA ILE A 80 -3.95 -1.35 4.48
C ILE A 80 -3.75 -2.29 5.66
N MET A 81 -4.35 -3.47 5.57
CA MET A 81 -4.34 -4.47 6.62
C MET A 81 -4.17 -5.85 6.01
N ASN A 82 -3.47 -6.73 6.69
CA ASN A 82 -3.35 -8.12 6.29
C ASN A 82 -4.58 -8.90 6.77
N ILE A 83 -5.41 -9.33 5.83
CA ILE A 83 -6.63 -10.06 6.15
C ILE A 83 -6.33 -11.40 6.81
N ILE A 84 -5.30 -12.09 6.32
CA ILE A 84 -4.99 -13.45 6.75
C ILE A 84 -4.57 -13.50 8.21
N TYR A 85 -3.77 -12.53 8.64
CA TYR A 85 -3.23 -12.50 10.00
C TYR A 85 -4.00 -11.57 10.93
N ASP A 86 -4.99 -10.87 10.40
CA ASP A 86 -5.82 -9.90 11.17
C ASP A 86 -4.98 -8.87 11.92
N GLU A 87 -3.90 -8.42 11.31
CA GLU A 87 -3.01 -7.43 11.89
C GLU A 87 -3.36 -6.03 11.41
N MET A 88 -3.19 -5.06 12.29
CA MET A 88 -3.32 -3.66 11.90
C MET A 88 -2.24 -3.33 10.88
N GLY A 89 -2.66 -2.71 9.80
CA GLY A 89 -1.78 -2.46 8.68
C GLY A 89 -1.00 -1.16 8.78
N ALA A 90 -0.24 -0.91 7.72
CA ALA A 90 0.48 0.34 7.55
C ALA A 90 -0.49 1.48 7.30
N ILE A 91 -0.21 2.62 7.90
CA ILE A 91 -0.99 3.82 7.69
C ILE A 91 -0.45 4.54 6.47
N GLN A 92 -1.38 4.99 5.63
CA GLN A 92 -1.02 5.76 4.45
C GLN A 92 -0.27 7.02 4.85
N ASP A 93 0.88 7.19 4.24
CA ASP A 93 1.61 8.44 4.28
C ASP A 93 2.00 8.78 2.85
N ASN A 94 1.47 9.86 2.34
CA ASN A 94 1.70 10.25 0.97
C ASN A 94 2.27 11.67 0.93
N PRO A 95 3.57 11.80 1.16
CA PRO A 95 4.20 13.13 1.21
C PRO A 95 4.21 13.85 -0.13
N VAL A 96 3.89 13.16 -1.21
CA VAL A 96 3.92 13.72 -2.57
C VAL A 96 2.54 14.15 -3.04
N ALA A 97 1.53 13.59 -2.47
CA ALA A 97 0.15 13.87 -2.88
C ALA A 97 -0.28 15.27 -2.56
#